data_aa010129d2b1ba3213e7d4eb0de83ce3
#
_entry.id   aa010129d2b1ba3213e7d4eb0de83ce3
#
_cell.length_a   1.000
_cell.length_b   1.000
_cell.length_c   1.000
_cell.angle_alpha   90.00
_cell.angle_beta   90.00
_cell.angle_gamma   90.00
#
_symmetry.space_group_name_H-M   'P 1'
#
loop_
_entity.id
_entity.type
_entity.pdbx_description
1 polymer ?
#
loop_
_entity_poly.entity_id
_entity_poly.type
_entity_poly.pdbx_seq_one_letter_code
_entity_poly.pdbx_strand_id
1 'polypeptide(L)'
;GGVAKGLKVGDIVISDETRYHDADVTAFGYEKGQLPANPAAFLSDKQLADLADEIAQSQGQNVKRGLICSGDSFINSEEKIAQIKVDFPNVTAVEMEATAIAQVCHAFNVPFVVVRAISDAGDGEASMSFEEFLPLAAKQSSALVLGMIDRL
;
A
#
# COMPACT_ATOMS: atom_id res chain seq x y z
N GLY A 1 2.40 -7.28 1.77
CA GLY A 1 1.38 -8.18 2.32
C GLY A 1 0.04 -7.49 2.58
N GLY A 2 -1.04 -8.21 2.35
CA GLY A 2 -2.41 -7.77 2.66
C GLY A 2 -2.75 -8.07 4.13
N VAL A 3 -3.10 -7.05 4.91
CA VAL A 3 -3.33 -7.21 6.36
C VAL A 3 -4.76 -6.90 6.78
N ALA A 4 -5.56 -6.29 5.93
CA ALA A 4 -6.98 -6.06 6.20
C ALA A 4 -7.78 -7.36 6.09
N LYS A 5 -8.81 -7.47 6.94
CA LYS A 5 -9.70 -8.64 6.93
C LYS A 5 -10.36 -8.83 5.57
N GLY A 6 -10.34 -10.06 5.07
CA GLY A 6 -10.99 -10.47 3.83
C GLY A 6 -10.14 -10.30 2.57
N LEU A 7 -8.94 -9.71 2.65
CA LEU A 7 -8.00 -9.71 1.54
C LEU A 7 -7.41 -11.10 1.31
N LYS A 8 -7.25 -11.44 0.04
CA LYS A 8 -6.65 -12.70 -0.42
C LYS A 8 -5.49 -12.41 -1.37
N VAL A 9 -4.61 -13.38 -1.51
CA VAL A 9 -3.59 -13.36 -2.57
C VAL A 9 -4.26 -13.18 -3.93
N GLY A 10 -3.73 -12.27 -4.74
CA GLY A 10 -4.30 -11.88 -6.02
C GLY A 10 -5.29 -10.70 -5.96
N ASP A 11 -5.75 -10.29 -4.78
CA ASP A 11 -6.56 -9.07 -4.67
C ASP A 11 -5.70 -7.83 -4.95
N ILE A 12 -6.35 -6.76 -5.38
CA ILE A 12 -5.72 -5.45 -5.60
C ILE A 12 -6.02 -4.52 -4.42
N VAL A 13 -4.99 -3.83 -3.96
CA VAL A 13 -5.14 -2.71 -3.02
C VAL A 13 -4.76 -1.42 -3.73
N ILE A 14 -5.64 -0.42 -3.67
CA ILE A 14 -5.43 0.94 -4.19
C ILE A 14 -5.36 1.88 -2.99
N SER A 15 -4.31 2.71 -2.94
CA SER A 15 -4.16 3.65 -1.82
C SER A 15 -5.18 4.78 -1.88
N ASP A 16 -5.79 5.08 -0.74
CA ASP A 16 -6.38 6.38 -0.46
C ASP A 16 -5.33 7.30 0.19
N GLU A 17 -4.46 6.70 1.01
CA GLU A 17 -3.32 7.36 1.64
C GLU A 17 -2.18 6.38 1.89
N THR A 18 -0.97 6.92 2.08
CA THR A 18 0.19 6.14 2.52
C THR A 18 0.84 6.76 3.74
N ARG A 19 1.42 5.92 4.61
CA ARG A 19 2.16 6.30 5.82
C ARG A 19 3.37 5.41 6.03
N TYR A 20 4.38 5.92 6.72
CA TYR A 20 5.43 5.06 7.27
C TYR A 20 4.92 4.35 8.52
N HIS A 21 5.16 3.06 8.67
CA HIS A 21 4.83 2.35 9.91
C HIS A 21 6.01 2.28 10.89
N ASP A 22 7.22 2.54 10.42
CA ASP A 22 8.48 2.42 11.19
C ASP A 22 9.14 3.76 11.52
N ALA A 23 8.62 4.89 11.01
CA ALA A 23 9.11 6.22 11.39
C ALA A 23 8.51 6.64 12.74
N ASP A 24 9.36 7.10 13.65
CA ASP A 24 8.93 7.56 14.96
C ASP A 24 9.72 8.78 15.43
N VAL A 25 9.10 9.92 15.38
CA VAL A 25 9.58 11.18 15.95
C VAL A 25 8.53 11.79 16.90
N THR A 26 7.71 10.94 17.50
CA THR A 26 6.66 11.33 18.44
C THR A 26 7.20 12.09 19.67
N ALA A 27 8.46 11.86 20.05
CA ALA A 27 9.13 12.64 21.09
C ALA A 27 9.17 14.14 20.81
N PHE A 28 9.01 14.57 19.55
CA PHE A 28 8.95 15.96 19.12
C PHE A 28 7.53 16.44 18.79
N GLY A 29 6.49 15.69 19.21
CA GLY A 29 5.10 16.04 19.02
C GLY A 29 4.49 15.70 17.65
N TYR A 30 5.19 14.93 16.83
CA TYR A 30 4.66 14.42 15.55
C TYR A 30 3.79 13.19 15.77
N GLU A 31 2.90 12.89 14.82
CA GLU A 31 2.16 11.63 14.82
C GLU A 31 3.10 10.44 14.52
N LYS A 32 2.71 9.25 14.96
CA LYS A 32 3.40 8.01 14.57
C LYS A 32 3.39 7.88 13.04
N GLY A 33 4.55 7.59 12.45
CA GLY A 33 4.73 7.51 10.99
C GLY A 33 4.96 8.85 10.29
N GLN A 34 4.81 9.98 10.99
CA GLN A 34 5.07 11.30 10.43
C GLN A 34 6.56 11.67 10.55
N LEU A 35 7.14 12.18 9.48
CA LEU A 35 8.48 12.79 9.48
C LEU A 35 8.40 14.31 9.59
N PRO A 36 9.41 15.00 10.15
CA PRO A 36 9.45 16.46 10.26
C PRO A 36 9.23 17.13 8.90
N ALA A 37 8.49 18.24 8.91
CA ALA A 37 8.13 19.01 7.71
C ALA A 37 7.33 18.25 6.65
N ASN A 38 6.73 17.13 7.00
CA ASN A 38 5.85 16.35 6.14
C ASN A 38 4.45 16.19 6.76
N PRO A 39 3.41 15.94 5.96
CA PRO A 39 2.10 15.58 6.48
C PRO A 39 2.15 14.23 7.20
N ALA A 40 1.20 13.96 8.08
CA ALA A 40 1.07 12.67 8.76
C ALA A 40 0.74 11.52 7.79
N ALA A 41 0.03 11.83 6.69
CA ALA A 41 -0.30 10.92 5.62
C ALA A 41 -0.10 11.62 4.26
N PHE A 42 0.35 10.87 3.26
CA PHE A 42 0.40 11.32 1.88
C PHE A 42 -0.86 10.83 1.17
N LEU A 43 -1.73 11.76 0.76
CA LEU A 43 -3.02 11.44 0.14
C LEU A 43 -2.84 11.14 -1.33
N SER A 44 -3.44 10.06 -1.80
CA SER A 44 -3.50 9.73 -3.22
C SER A 44 -4.35 10.73 -3.98
N ASP A 45 -4.01 10.96 -5.25
CA ASP A 45 -4.88 11.70 -6.15
C ASP A 45 -6.18 10.94 -6.38
N LYS A 46 -7.31 11.61 -6.12
CA LYS A 46 -8.63 10.98 -6.19
C LYS A 46 -8.97 10.49 -7.59
N GLN A 47 -8.63 11.25 -8.62
CA GLN A 47 -8.98 10.88 -10.01
C GLN A 47 -8.18 9.66 -10.44
N LEU A 48 -6.89 9.61 -10.10
CA LEU A 48 -6.06 8.44 -10.36
C LEU A 48 -6.52 7.20 -9.59
N ALA A 49 -6.92 7.36 -8.32
CA ALA A 49 -7.42 6.26 -7.52
C ALA A 49 -8.77 5.73 -8.04
N ASP A 50 -9.67 6.60 -8.45
CA ASP A 50 -10.96 6.21 -9.04
C ASP A 50 -10.75 5.52 -10.41
N LEU A 51 -9.83 6.01 -11.23
CA LEU A 51 -9.47 5.38 -12.50
C LEU A 51 -8.88 3.97 -12.28
N ALA A 52 -7.97 3.83 -11.33
CA ALA A 52 -7.39 2.53 -10.97
C ALA A 52 -8.47 1.52 -10.54
N ASP A 53 -9.40 1.96 -9.71
CA ASP A 53 -10.52 1.12 -9.23
C ASP A 53 -11.42 0.67 -10.39
N GLU A 54 -11.82 1.58 -11.25
CA GLU A 54 -12.64 1.28 -12.44
C GLU A 54 -11.97 0.26 -13.36
N ILE A 55 -10.67 0.44 -13.64
CA ILE A 55 -9.94 -0.48 -14.51
C ILE A 55 -9.77 -1.85 -13.86
N ALA A 56 -9.41 -1.91 -12.58
CA ALA A 56 -9.28 -3.18 -11.87
C ALA A 56 -10.60 -3.97 -11.88
N GLN A 57 -11.72 -3.30 -11.63
CA GLN A 57 -13.06 -3.92 -11.72
C GLN A 57 -13.36 -4.39 -13.13
N SER A 58 -13.04 -3.63 -14.18
CA SER A 58 -13.23 -4.02 -15.57
C SER A 58 -12.41 -5.26 -15.97
N GLN A 59 -11.28 -5.46 -15.30
CA GLN A 59 -10.41 -6.64 -15.45
C GLN A 59 -10.86 -7.83 -14.59
N GLY A 60 -11.99 -7.71 -13.86
CA GLY A 60 -12.51 -8.75 -12.98
C GLY A 60 -11.69 -8.96 -11.70
N GLN A 61 -10.89 -7.97 -11.32
CA GLN A 61 -10.09 -8.03 -10.10
C GLN A 61 -10.91 -7.63 -8.88
N ASN A 62 -10.67 -8.27 -7.76
CA ASN A 62 -11.22 -7.86 -6.48
C ASN A 62 -10.37 -6.72 -5.91
N VAL A 63 -11.01 -5.60 -5.57
CA VAL A 63 -10.34 -4.36 -5.18
C VAL A 63 -10.70 -3.96 -3.76
N LYS A 64 -9.72 -3.49 -3.01
CA LYS A 64 -9.92 -2.79 -1.75
C LYS A 64 -9.14 -1.47 -1.75
N ARG A 65 -9.82 -0.39 -1.40
CA ARG A 65 -9.16 0.90 -1.16
C ARG A 65 -8.81 1.07 0.32
N GLY A 66 -7.76 1.84 0.59
CA GLY A 66 -7.41 2.17 1.96
C GLY A 66 -5.97 2.60 2.19
N LEU A 67 -5.57 2.54 3.47
CA LEU A 67 -4.23 2.92 3.91
C LEU A 67 -3.21 1.84 3.55
N ILE A 68 -2.14 2.24 2.87
CA ILE A 68 -0.94 1.42 2.66
C ILE A 68 0.17 1.96 3.57
N CYS A 69 0.76 1.08 4.38
CA CYS A 69 1.89 1.45 5.25
C CYS A 69 3.20 0.88 4.71
N SER A 70 4.23 1.74 4.65
CA SER A 70 5.58 1.37 4.20
C SER A 70 6.58 1.39 5.35
N GLY A 71 7.61 0.55 5.26
CA GLY A 71 8.75 0.55 6.15
C GLY A 71 9.89 -0.26 5.58
N ASP A 72 11.09 -0.15 6.16
CA ASP A 72 12.30 -0.78 5.66
C ASP A 72 12.47 -2.24 6.12
N SER A 73 11.35 -2.93 6.40
CA SER A 73 11.35 -4.32 6.83
C SER A 73 10.28 -5.12 6.09
N PHE A 74 10.65 -6.30 5.60
CA PHE A 74 9.68 -7.28 5.14
C PHE A 74 8.91 -7.82 6.34
N ILE A 75 7.58 -7.61 6.37
CA ILE A 75 6.73 -8.04 7.47
C ILE A 75 6.33 -9.52 7.26
N ASN A 76 6.76 -10.35 8.19
CA ASN A 76 6.60 -11.82 8.15
C ASN A 76 6.22 -12.42 9.50
N SER A 77 5.53 -11.67 10.35
CA SER A 77 5.05 -12.18 11.62
C SER A 77 3.74 -11.53 12.05
N GLU A 78 2.86 -12.32 12.65
CA GLU A 78 1.59 -11.86 13.20
C GLU A 78 1.77 -10.79 14.28
N GLU A 79 2.83 -10.90 15.10
CA GLU A 79 3.15 -9.93 16.13
C GLU A 79 3.44 -8.54 15.54
N LYS A 80 4.27 -8.48 14.49
CA LYS A 80 4.56 -7.21 13.79
C LYS A 80 3.30 -6.62 13.15
N ILE A 81 2.46 -7.46 12.52
CA ILE A 81 1.17 -7.01 11.98
C ILE A 81 0.27 -6.48 13.09
N ALA A 82 0.18 -7.16 14.22
CA ALA A 82 -0.63 -6.72 15.36
C ALA A 82 -0.16 -5.35 15.86
N GLN A 83 1.15 -5.14 15.99
CA GLN A 83 1.71 -3.85 16.39
C GLN A 83 1.39 -2.74 15.38
N ILE A 84 1.54 -3.01 14.08
CA ILE A 84 1.20 -2.04 13.03
C ILE A 84 -0.30 -1.69 13.09
N LYS A 85 -1.17 -2.65 13.35
CA LYS A 85 -2.62 -2.41 13.49
C LYS A 85 -2.99 -1.62 14.76
N VAL A 86 -2.19 -1.67 15.80
CA VAL A 86 -2.36 -0.81 16.99
C VAL A 86 -2.07 0.64 16.62
N ASP A 87 -0.95 0.87 15.93
CA ASP A 87 -0.55 2.22 15.53
C ASP A 87 -1.40 2.77 14.36
N PHE A 88 -1.83 1.88 13.47
CA PHE A 88 -2.62 2.21 12.26
C PHE A 88 -3.82 1.27 12.11
N PRO A 89 -4.93 1.50 12.86
CA PRO A 89 -6.08 0.58 12.88
C PRO A 89 -6.74 0.32 11.52
N ASN A 90 -6.60 1.27 10.58
CA ASN A 90 -7.20 1.19 9.24
C ASN A 90 -6.23 0.65 8.17
N VAL A 91 -5.07 0.14 8.56
CA VAL A 91 -4.09 -0.38 7.59
C VAL A 91 -4.68 -1.51 6.77
N THR A 92 -4.54 -1.39 5.45
CA THR A 92 -5.04 -2.36 4.47
C THR A 92 -3.93 -3.27 3.97
N ALA A 93 -2.77 -2.70 3.68
CA ALA A 93 -1.60 -3.43 3.22
C ALA A 93 -0.31 -2.84 3.76
N VAL A 94 0.73 -3.66 3.82
CA VAL A 94 2.09 -3.27 4.19
C VAL A 94 3.07 -3.65 3.09
N GLU A 95 4.04 -2.79 2.83
CA GLU A 95 5.07 -2.97 1.81
C GLU A 95 6.28 -2.07 2.10
N MET A 96 7.19 -1.83 1.18
CA MET A 96 8.48 -1.21 1.50
C MET A 96 8.83 0.04 0.66
N GLU A 97 7.99 0.48 -0.29
CA GLU A 97 8.37 1.53 -1.26
C GLU A 97 7.37 2.69 -1.37
N ALA A 98 6.08 2.43 -1.21
CA ALA A 98 5.02 3.36 -1.61
C ALA A 98 5.10 4.72 -0.92
N THR A 99 5.31 4.76 0.39
CA THR A 99 5.33 6.03 1.13
C THR A 99 6.56 6.88 0.79
N ALA A 100 7.70 6.25 0.49
CA ALA A 100 8.88 6.97 0.05
C ALA A 100 8.66 7.64 -1.31
N ILE A 101 8.03 6.94 -2.25
CA ILE A 101 7.64 7.50 -3.55
C ILE A 101 6.60 8.62 -3.37
N ALA A 102 5.59 8.40 -2.55
CA ALA A 102 4.55 9.38 -2.25
C ALA A 102 5.14 10.66 -1.62
N GLN A 103 6.12 10.55 -0.73
CA GLN A 103 6.83 11.68 -0.15
C GLN A 103 7.54 12.52 -1.21
N VAL A 104 8.20 11.88 -2.16
CA VAL A 104 8.82 12.59 -3.29
C VAL A 104 7.78 13.27 -4.17
N CYS A 105 6.70 12.57 -4.52
CA CYS A 105 5.59 13.14 -5.29
C CYS A 105 5.00 14.36 -4.57
N HIS A 106 4.78 14.27 -3.26
CA HIS A 106 4.31 15.39 -2.44
C HIS A 106 5.26 16.59 -2.49
N ALA A 107 6.58 16.36 -2.32
CA ALA A 107 7.58 17.42 -2.34
C ALA A 107 7.65 18.18 -3.67
N PHE A 108 7.33 17.51 -4.77
CA PHE A 108 7.33 18.08 -6.13
C PHE A 108 5.94 18.43 -6.66
N ASN A 109 4.88 18.30 -5.84
CA ASN A 109 3.49 18.51 -6.24
C ASN A 109 3.07 17.66 -7.46
N VAL A 110 3.51 16.41 -7.49
CA VAL A 110 3.14 15.43 -8.52
C VAL A 110 2.00 14.56 -8.01
N PRO A 111 0.84 14.51 -8.70
CA PRO A 111 -0.23 13.58 -8.34
C PRO A 111 0.25 12.13 -8.38
N PHE A 112 -0.20 11.31 -7.44
CA PHE A 112 0.16 9.90 -7.38
C PHE A 112 -1.02 9.04 -6.91
N VAL A 113 -0.96 7.78 -7.22
CA VAL A 113 -1.74 6.68 -6.63
C VAL A 113 -0.84 5.47 -6.50
N VAL A 114 -1.07 4.66 -5.48
CA VAL A 114 -0.37 3.38 -5.31
C VAL A 114 -1.33 2.24 -5.58
N VAL A 115 -0.89 1.30 -6.41
CA VAL A 115 -1.59 0.06 -6.70
C VAL A 115 -0.70 -1.11 -6.31
N ARG A 116 -1.24 -2.04 -5.53
CA ARG A 116 -0.53 -3.27 -5.12
C ARG A 116 -1.38 -4.49 -5.37
N ALA A 117 -0.80 -5.50 -5.98
CA ALA A 117 -1.38 -6.85 -5.99
C ALA A 117 -0.87 -7.61 -4.76
N ILE A 118 -1.77 -8.24 -4.04
CA ILE A 118 -1.44 -8.95 -2.79
C ILE A 118 -0.78 -10.29 -3.11
N SER A 119 0.43 -10.48 -2.63
CA SER A 119 1.24 -11.70 -2.77
C SER A 119 1.26 -12.59 -1.54
N ASP A 120 0.96 -12.01 -0.37
CA ASP A 120 1.07 -12.66 0.93
C ASP A 120 0.19 -11.97 1.98
N ALA A 121 0.03 -12.59 3.13
CA ALA A 121 -0.72 -12.03 4.27
C ALA A 121 0.18 -11.34 5.32
N GLY A 122 1.50 -11.28 5.10
CA GLY A 122 2.45 -10.71 6.06
C GLY A 122 2.69 -11.57 7.31
N ASP A 123 2.19 -12.78 7.35
CA ASP A 123 2.31 -13.75 8.46
C ASP A 123 3.60 -14.57 8.37
N GLY A 124 3.71 -15.62 9.17
CA GLY A 124 4.87 -16.51 9.21
C GLY A 124 5.17 -17.25 7.88
N GLU A 125 4.19 -17.36 6.99
CA GLU A 125 4.33 -17.98 5.66
C GLU A 125 4.53 -16.94 4.54
N ALA A 126 4.61 -15.66 4.87
CA ALA A 126 4.65 -14.56 3.90
C ALA A 126 5.78 -14.69 2.88
N SER A 127 6.96 -15.15 3.27
CA SER A 127 8.09 -15.29 2.35
C SER A 127 7.85 -16.36 1.28
N MET A 128 7.30 -17.51 1.64
CA MET A 128 6.94 -18.57 0.70
C MET A 128 5.81 -18.13 -0.22
N SER A 129 4.77 -17.53 0.36
CA SER A 129 3.63 -17.00 -0.39
C SER A 129 4.08 -15.92 -1.39
N PHE A 130 4.95 -15.01 -0.97
CA PHE A 130 5.51 -13.98 -1.84
C PHE A 130 6.22 -14.57 -3.05
N GLU A 131 7.14 -15.53 -2.85
CA GLU A 131 7.89 -16.15 -3.96
C GLU A 131 6.97 -16.90 -4.92
N GLU A 132 5.99 -17.63 -4.39
CA GLU A 132 5.04 -18.42 -5.20
C GLU A 132 4.14 -17.53 -6.06
N PHE A 133 3.59 -16.44 -5.48
CA PHE A 133 2.57 -15.63 -6.12
C PHE A 133 3.10 -14.36 -6.79
N LEU A 134 4.40 -14.04 -6.66
CA LEU A 134 5.01 -12.87 -7.28
C LEU A 134 4.73 -12.75 -8.79
N PRO A 135 4.84 -13.82 -9.61
CA PRO A 135 4.56 -13.72 -11.05
C PRO A 135 3.11 -13.32 -11.36
N LEU A 136 2.14 -13.82 -10.58
CA LEU A 136 0.73 -13.46 -10.71
C LEU A 136 0.49 -12.02 -10.30
N ALA A 137 1.00 -11.63 -9.14
CA ALA A 137 0.89 -10.28 -8.61
C ALA A 137 1.49 -9.23 -9.56
N ALA A 138 2.68 -9.52 -10.12
CA ALA A 138 3.33 -8.66 -11.09
C ALA A 138 2.51 -8.51 -12.38
N LYS A 139 1.95 -9.60 -12.90
CA LYS A 139 1.10 -9.58 -14.09
C LYS A 139 -0.16 -8.75 -13.88
N GLN A 140 -0.84 -8.93 -12.76
CA GLN A 140 -2.07 -8.19 -12.43
C GLN A 140 -1.79 -6.69 -12.25
N SER A 141 -0.76 -6.34 -11.48
CA SER A 141 -0.35 -4.95 -11.28
C SER A 141 0.02 -4.27 -12.59
N SER A 142 0.81 -4.94 -13.44
CA SER A 142 1.22 -4.40 -14.75
C SER A 142 0.03 -4.19 -15.68
N ALA A 143 -0.90 -5.13 -15.76
CA ALA A 143 -2.10 -5.01 -16.60
C ALA A 143 -2.96 -3.82 -16.16
N LEU A 144 -3.10 -3.60 -14.85
CA LEU A 144 -3.85 -2.48 -14.32
C LEU A 144 -3.18 -1.15 -14.67
N VAL A 145 -1.88 -1.01 -14.41
CA VAL A 145 -1.13 0.22 -14.69
C VAL A 145 -1.14 0.56 -16.18
N LEU A 146 -0.96 -0.42 -17.07
CA LEU A 146 -1.06 -0.21 -18.52
C LEU A 146 -2.47 0.26 -18.92
N GLY A 147 -3.51 -0.36 -18.35
CA GLY A 147 -4.89 0.07 -18.59
C GLY A 147 -5.17 1.50 -18.10
N MET A 148 -4.51 1.94 -17.01
CA MET A 148 -4.59 3.34 -16.57
C MET A 148 -3.92 4.29 -17.57
N ILE A 149 -2.70 3.95 -18.01
CA ILE A 149 -1.93 4.78 -18.96
C ILE A 149 -2.70 4.98 -20.27
N ASP A 150 -3.38 3.95 -20.76
CA ASP A 150 -4.20 4.03 -21.98
C ASP A 150 -5.41 4.96 -21.86
N ARG A 151 -5.77 5.38 -20.65
CA ARG A 151 -6.94 6.24 -20.35
C ARG A 151 -6.59 7.60 -19.73
N LEU A 152 -5.31 7.88 -19.52
CA LEU A 152 -4.79 9.18 -19.10
C LEU A 152 -4.55 10.09 -20.32
#